data_83550852ab5fe7cda45a63fd4f438294
#
_entry.id   83550852ab5fe7cda45a63fd4f438294
#
_cell.length_a   1.000
_cell.length_b   1.000
_cell.length_c   1.000
_cell.angle_alpha   90.00
_cell.angle_beta   90.00
_cell.angle_gamma   90.00
#
_symmetry.space_group_name_H-M   'P 1'
#
loop_
_entity.id
_entity.type
_entity.pdbx_description
1 polymer ?
#
loop_
_entity_poly.entity_id
_entity_poly.type
_entity_poly.pdbx_seq_one_letter_code
_entity_poly.pdbx_strand_id
1 'polypeptide(L)'
;AMQPTAIQPLTTLDIDTFGEFVNGKIKDTLGCYPVGNASTFVIETIFKQYGLDSISAIESWGAKAYYADGGSLSDAWSDRHVAIMMPMQNVPASSVTESLVTRSDGHLFSLDDEVIEKLVNENGFSAYTIPAGTYEGQTEDIKTVALPIVIFTTEDADEEMIYNLTKSIYE
;
A
#
# COMPACT_ATOMS: atom_id res chain seq x y z
N ALA A 1 -14.84 0.37 16.07
CA ALA A 1 -13.89 1.38 15.53
C ALA A 1 -13.57 1.04 14.08
N MET A 2 -13.53 2.05 13.21
CA MET A 2 -13.11 1.85 11.80
C MET A 2 -11.63 1.49 11.76
N GLN A 3 -11.30 0.42 11.03
CA GLN A 3 -9.90 0.02 10.85
C GLN A 3 -9.23 0.94 9.83
N PRO A 4 -7.98 1.39 10.06
CA PRO A 4 -7.26 2.20 9.09
C PRO A 4 -6.98 1.40 7.82
N THR A 5 -6.93 2.09 6.70
CA THR A 5 -6.52 1.52 5.43
C THR A 5 -5.01 1.68 5.29
N ALA A 6 -4.28 0.56 5.30
CA ALA A 6 -2.82 0.56 5.24
C ALA A 6 -2.31 0.13 3.86
N ILE A 7 -1.16 0.65 3.47
CA ILE A 7 -0.37 0.11 2.37
C ILE A 7 0.21 -1.22 2.82
N GLN A 8 0.09 -2.25 1.99
CA GLN A 8 0.58 -3.59 2.27
C GLN A 8 1.55 -4.02 1.17
N PRO A 9 2.84 -3.63 1.29
CA PRO A 9 3.80 -3.87 0.22
C PRO A 9 4.10 -5.36 0.07
N LEU A 10 3.96 -5.88 -1.15
CA LEU A 10 4.19 -7.27 -1.54
C LEU A 10 5.29 -7.35 -2.58
N THR A 11 6.20 -8.31 -2.44
CA THR A 11 7.24 -8.56 -3.44
C THR A 11 7.58 -10.05 -3.55
N THR A 12 8.21 -10.39 -4.67
CA THR A 12 8.88 -11.68 -4.90
C THR A 12 10.38 -11.51 -5.08
N LEU A 13 10.89 -10.30 -4.89
CA LEU A 13 12.31 -9.96 -4.93
C LEU A 13 12.91 -10.22 -3.55
N ASP A 14 14.19 -10.53 -3.49
CA ASP A 14 14.94 -10.69 -2.24
C ASP A 14 15.32 -9.30 -1.68
N ILE A 15 14.32 -8.61 -1.15
CA ILE A 15 14.43 -7.27 -0.54
C ILE A 15 13.58 -7.19 0.73
N ASP A 16 14.07 -6.49 1.72
CA ASP A 16 13.39 -6.24 3.00
C ASP A 16 12.72 -4.86 3.06
N THR A 17 13.20 -3.90 2.26
CA THR A 17 12.64 -2.56 2.18
C THR A 17 12.45 -2.06 0.76
N PHE A 18 11.53 -1.09 0.59
CA PHE A 18 11.33 -0.45 -0.70
C PHE A 18 12.55 0.38 -1.14
N GLY A 19 13.32 0.91 -0.17
CA GLY A 19 14.57 1.59 -0.45
C GLY A 19 15.60 0.72 -1.16
N GLU A 20 15.64 -0.58 -0.88
CA GLU A 20 16.52 -1.51 -1.59
C GLU A 20 16.16 -1.64 -3.07
N PHE A 21 14.86 -1.66 -3.41
CA PHE A 21 14.41 -1.64 -4.80
C PHE A 21 14.86 -0.36 -5.52
N VAL A 22 14.64 0.80 -4.90
CA VAL A 22 14.95 2.12 -5.49
C VAL A 22 16.45 2.34 -5.59
N ASN A 23 17.20 2.15 -4.48
CA ASN A 23 18.64 2.40 -4.40
C ASN A 23 19.45 1.38 -5.21
N GLY A 24 18.98 0.12 -5.23
CA GLY A 24 19.55 -0.95 -6.04
C GLY A 24 19.23 -0.84 -7.54
N LYS A 25 18.32 0.06 -7.91
CA LYS A 25 17.82 0.21 -9.28
C LYS A 25 17.43 -1.13 -9.90
N ILE A 26 16.67 -1.91 -9.11
CA ILE A 26 16.29 -3.26 -9.52
C ILE A 26 15.36 -3.19 -10.73
N LYS A 27 15.66 -3.99 -11.74
CA LYS A 27 14.97 -3.98 -13.05
C LYS A 27 13.84 -4.99 -13.04
N ASP A 28 12.73 -4.63 -12.38
CA ASP A 28 11.56 -5.49 -12.35
C ASP A 28 10.26 -4.69 -12.52
N THR A 29 9.11 -5.33 -12.50
CA THR A 29 7.81 -4.72 -12.79
C THR A 29 7.04 -4.45 -11.49
N LEU A 30 6.71 -3.17 -11.29
CA LEU A 30 5.79 -2.71 -10.24
C LEU A 30 4.37 -2.65 -10.79
N GLY A 31 3.45 -3.37 -10.14
CA GLY A 31 2.01 -3.29 -10.42
C GLY A 31 1.35 -2.14 -9.70
N CYS A 32 0.61 -1.33 -10.44
CA CYS A 32 -0.10 -0.15 -9.95
C CYS A 32 -1.55 -0.15 -10.43
N TYR A 33 -2.43 0.46 -9.64
CA TYR A 33 -3.78 0.77 -10.11
C TYR A 33 -3.74 1.88 -11.17
N PRO A 34 -4.82 2.06 -11.97
CA PRO A 34 -4.87 3.11 -12.99
C PRO A 34 -4.65 4.51 -12.39
N VAL A 35 -4.11 5.41 -13.20
CA VAL A 35 -3.96 6.83 -12.85
C VAL A 35 -5.32 7.42 -12.43
N GLY A 36 -5.32 8.17 -11.33
CA GLY A 36 -6.55 8.71 -10.71
C GLY A 36 -7.16 7.83 -9.63
N ASN A 37 -6.67 6.60 -9.43
CA ASN A 37 -7.02 5.79 -8.27
C ASN A 37 -6.31 6.31 -7.00
N ALA A 38 -7.00 6.27 -5.87
CA ALA A 38 -6.45 6.73 -4.58
C ALA A 38 -5.16 5.98 -4.19
N SER A 39 -5.10 4.67 -4.45
CA SER A 39 -3.89 3.87 -4.18
C SER A 39 -2.70 4.35 -5.00
N THR A 40 -2.90 4.69 -6.28
CA THR A 40 -1.84 5.21 -7.15
C THR A 40 -1.33 6.56 -6.64
N PHE A 41 -2.23 7.45 -6.22
CA PHE A 41 -1.85 8.73 -5.62
C PHE A 41 -1.00 8.53 -4.35
N VAL A 42 -1.36 7.58 -3.50
CA VAL A 42 -0.59 7.25 -2.29
C VAL A 42 0.79 6.71 -2.65
N ILE A 43 0.87 5.79 -3.61
CA ILE A 43 2.14 5.24 -4.10
C ILE A 43 3.02 6.35 -4.69
N GLU A 44 2.47 7.27 -5.48
CA GLU A 44 3.23 8.42 -6.00
C GLU A 44 3.75 9.33 -4.89
N THR A 45 2.97 9.51 -3.80
CA THR A 45 3.41 10.27 -2.64
C THR A 45 4.57 9.57 -1.92
N ILE A 46 4.51 8.25 -1.78
CA ILE A 46 5.62 7.43 -1.26
C ILE A 46 6.86 7.58 -2.15
N PHE A 47 6.71 7.46 -3.47
CA PHE A 47 7.82 7.60 -4.43
C PHE A 47 8.54 8.94 -4.32
N LYS A 48 7.80 10.04 -4.11
CA LYS A 48 8.39 11.36 -3.91
C LYS A 48 9.32 11.43 -2.69
N GLN A 49 9.01 10.68 -1.64
CA GLN A 49 9.88 10.61 -0.46
C GLN A 49 11.17 9.82 -0.72
N TYR A 50 11.19 8.98 -1.75
CA TYR A 50 12.40 8.33 -2.27
C TYR A 50 13.13 9.17 -3.34
N GLY A 51 12.69 10.41 -3.59
CA GLY A 51 13.30 11.30 -4.59
C GLY A 51 12.90 10.99 -6.04
N LEU A 52 11.80 10.28 -6.23
CA LEU A 52 11.24 9.96 -7.55
C LEU A 52 10.02 10.85 -7.81
N ASP A 53 10.01 11.59 -8.92
CA ASP A 53 8.94 12.54 -9.25
C ASP A 53 7.60 11.83 -9.56
N SER A 54 7.64 10.59 -10.00
CA SER A 54 6.48 9.78 -10.37
C SER A 54 6.80 8.30 -10.34
N ILE A 55 5.77 7.44 -10.40
CA ILE A 55 5.96 5.98 -10.52
C ILE A 55 6.77 5.65 -11.79
N SER A 56 6.51 6.32 -12.91
CA SER A 56 7.25 6.07 -14.16
C SER A 56 8.74 6.44 -14.13
N ALA A 57 9.21 7.16 -13.10
CA ALA A 57 10.62 7.45 -12.93
C ALA A 57 11.50 6.18 -12.84
N ILE A 58 10.92 5.06 -12.37
CA ILE A 58 11.62 3.76 -12.33
C ILE A 58 12.05 3.26 -13.70
N GLU A 59 11.38 3.68 -14.78
CA GLU A 59 11.71 3.29 -16.15
C GLU A 59 13.09 3.81 -16.60
N SER A 60 13.56 4.88 -15.95
CA SER A 60 14.89 5.45 -16.23
C SER A 60 16.04 4.49 -15.98
N TRP A 61 15.87 3.48 -15.14
CA TRP A 61 16.88 2.44 -14.90
C TRP A 61 16.46 1.06 -15.43
N GLY A 62 15.34 0.97 -16.18
CA GLY A 62 14.89 -0.24 -16.84
C GLY A 62 13.90 -1.09 -16.06
N ALA A 63 13.40 -0.63 -14.93
CA ALA A 63 12.21 -1.18 -14.28
C ALA A 63 10.95 -0.80 -15.09
N LYS A 64 9.80 -1.37 -14.75
CA LYS A 64 8.54 -1.11 -15.47
C LYS A 64 7.41 -0.81 -14.48
N ALA A 65 6.52 0.10 -14.86
CA ALA A 65 5.24 0.30 -14.22
C ALA A 65 4.12 -0.37 -15.05
N TYR A 66 3.39 -1.28 -14.43
CA TYR A 66 2.25 -1.97 -15.03
C TYR A 66 0.96 -1.49 -14.39
N TYR A 67 0.10 -0.83 -15.17
CA TYR A 67 -1.14 -0.26 -14.68
C TYR A 67 -2.33 -1.13 -15.07
N ALA A 68 -3.10 -1.60 -14.07
CA ALA A 68 -4.29 -2.40 -14.29
C ALA A 68 -5.26 -2.31 -13.10
N ASP A 69 -6.51 -2.72 -13.30
CA ASP A 69 -7.46 -2.87 -12.19
C ASP A 69 -7.06 -4.03 -11.25
N GLY A 70 -7.75 -4.12 -10.10
CA GLY A 70 -7.38 -5.08 -9.06
C GLY A 70 -7.40 -6.54 -9.51
N GLY A 71 -8.36 -6.94 -10.34
CA GLY A 71 -8.43 -8.30 -10.90
C GLY A 71 -7.25 -8.59 -11.81
N SER A 72 -7.01 -7.70 -12.78
CA SER A 72 -5.90 -7.82 -13.73
C SER A 72 -4.52 -7.74 -13.04
N LEU A 73 -4.39 -6.98 -11.92
CA LEU A 73 -3.16 -6.98 -11.13
C LEU A 73 -2.94 -8.32 -10.41
N SER A 74 -4.01 -8.93 -9.87
CA SER A 74 -3.93 -10.24 -9.25
C SER A 74 -3.54 -11.33 -10.26
N ASP A 75 -4.09 -11.27 -11.47
CA ASP A 75 -3.72 -12.16 -12.56
C ASP A 75 -2.25 -11.96 -12.97
N ALA A 76 -1.82 -10.70 -13.14
CA ALA A 76 -0.44 -10.37 -13.50
C ALA A 76 0.58 -10.80 -12.42
N TRP A 77 0.19 -10.73 -11.14
CA TRP A 77 0.98 -11.28 -10.03
C TRP A 77 1.09 -12.81 -10.14
N SER A 78 -0.03 -13.48 -10.29
CA SER A 78 -0.08 -14.94 -10.41
C SER A 78 0.70 -15.47 -11.63
N ASP A 79 0.63 -14.74 -12.75
CA ASP A 79 1.32 -15.04 -14.00
C ASP A 79 2.79 -14.59 -14.04
N ARG A 80 3.31 -14.07 -12.91
CA ARG A 80 4.71 -13.61 -12.77
C ARG A 80 5.08 -12.42 -13.68
N HIS A 81 4.10 -11.63 -14.11
CA HIS A 81 4.33 -10.42 -14.87
C HIS A 81 4.66 -9.20 -13.99
N VAL A 82 4.31 -9.29 -12.72
CA VAL A 82 4.54 -8.25 -11.71
C VAL A 82 5.29 -8.86 -10.54
N ALA A 83 6.34 -8.18 -10.06
CA ALA A 83 7.15 -8.61 -8.94
C ALA A 83 6.92 -7.79 -7.66
N ILE A 84 6.34 -6.60 -7.77
CA ILE A 84 6.03 -5.74 -6.63
C ILE A 84 4.59 -5.25 -6.77
N MET A 85 3.83 -5.26 -5.67
CA MET A 85 2.52 -4.61 -5.55
C MET A 85 2.42 -3.88 -4.21
N MET A 86 1.63 -2.82 -4.17
CA MET A 86 1.40 -2.03 -2.95
C MET A 86 -0.10 -1.76 -2.76
N PRO A 87 -0.93 -2.78 -2.53
CA PRO A 87 -2.36 -2.58 -2.30
C PRO A 87 -2.61 -1.79 -1.01
N MET A 88 -3.61 -0.90 -1.08
CA MET A 88 -4.07 -0.09 0.05
C MET A 88 -5.42 -0.62 0.52
N GLN A 89 -5.45 -1.34 1.63
CA GLN A 89 -6.64 -2.02 2.16
C GLN A 89 -6.61 -2.13 3.69
N ASN A 90 -7.72 -2.54 4.27
CA ASN A 90 -7.77 -2.91 5.68
C ASN A 90 -6.88 -4.13 5.94
N VAL A 91 -6.29 -4.21 7.13
CA VAL A 91 -5.41 -5.31 7.53
C VAL A 91 -6.17 -6.22 8.53
N PRO A 92 -6.21 -7.54 8.30
CA PRO A 92 -5.74 -8.28 7.13
C PRO A 92 -6.66 -8.12 5.91
N ALA A 93 -6.09 -8.21 4.70
CA ALA A 93 -6.82 -8.17 3.44
C ALA A 93 -6.86 -9.55 2.77
N SER A 94 -8.03 -9.98 2.31
CA SER A 94 -8.17 -11.28 1.61
C SER A 94 -7.37 -11.34 0.32
N SER A 95 -7.30 -10.23 -0.44
CA SER A 95 -6.51 -10.17 -1.67
C SER A 95 -5.00 -10.33 -1.42
N VAL A 96 -4.48 -9.81 -0.28
CA VAL A 96 -3.08 -10.02 0.12
C VAL A 96 -2.83 -11.47 0.50
N THR A 97 -3.74 -12.06 1.28
CA THR A 97 -3.69 -13.50 1.61
C THR A 97 -3.67 -14.35 0.34
N GLU A 98 -4.56 -14.05 -0.61
CA GLU A 98 -4.68 -14.78 -1.87
C GLU A 98 -3.40 -14.63 -2.73
N SER A 99 -2.82 -13.43 -2.78
CA SER A 99 -1.56 -13.18 -3.48
C SER A 99 -0.40 -14.00 -2.90
N LEU A 100 -0.30 -14.10 -1.57
CA LEU A 100 0.74 -14.89 -0.90
C LEU A 100 0.54 -16.40 -1.09
N VAL A 101 -0.72 -16.87 -1.09
CA VAL A 101 -1.03 -18.28 -1.37
C VAL A 101 -0.72 -18.65 -2.83
N THR A 102 -1.02 -17.75 -3.76
CA THR A 102 -0.82 -18.00 -5.20
C THR A 102 0.67 -18.03 -5.56
N ARG A 103 1.49 -17.24 -4.86
CA ARG A 103 2.94 -17.19 -5.07
C ARG A 103 3.68 -17.46 -3.76
N SER A 104 4.20 -18.67 -3.63
CA SER A 104 4.98 -19.11 -2.46
C SER A 104 6.33 -18.41 -2.31
N ASP A 105 6.80 -17.71 -3.33
CA ASP A 105 7.97 -16.83 -3.33
C ASP A 105 7.61 -15.38 -2.94
N GLY A 106 6.33 -15.09 -2.75
CA GLY A 106 5.85 -13.78 -2.34
C GLY A 106 5.95 -13.56 -0.82
N HIS A 107 6.31 -12.35 -0.44
CA HIS A 107 6.34 -11.90 0.95
C HIS A 107 6.03 -10.42 1.07
N LEU A 108 5.72 -9.96 2.30
CA LEU A 108 5.61 -8.55 2.59
C LEU A 108 7.00 -7.95 2.86
N PHE A 109 7.17 -6.68 2.52
CA PHE A 109 8.36 -5.91 2.83
C PHE A 109 7.99 -4.56 3.45
N SER A 110 8.94 -3.90 4.10
CA SER A 110 8.71 -2.64 4.80
C SER A 110 8.97 -1.41 3.92
N LEU A 111 8.39 -0.27 4.29
CA LEU A 111 8.92 1.03 3.91
C LEU A 111 10.06 1.40 4.85
N ASP A 112 11.01 2.21 4.38
CA ASP A 112 12.12 2.69 5.21
C ASP A 112 11.63 3.66 6.29
N ASP A 113 12.20 3.57 7.49
CA ASP A 113 11.79 4.37 8.65
C ASP A 113 11.83 5.88 8.37
N GLU A 114 12.87 6.37 7.67
CA GLU A 114 13.00 7.78 7.30
C GLU A 114 11.88 8.25 6.36
N VAL A 115 11.43 7.38 5.46
CA VAL A 115 10.35 7.67 4.52
C VAL A 115 9.00 7.68 5.26
N ILE A 116 8.78 6.73 6.16
CA ILE A 116 7.59 6.71 7.02
C ILE A 116 7.51 8.01 7.83
N GLU A 117 8.61 8.44 8.44
CA GLU A 117 8.66 9.68 9.22
C GLU A 117 8.29 10.91 8.38
N LYS A 118 8.83 11.05 7.17
CA LYS A 118 8.46 12.13 6.25
C LYS A 118 6.98 12.07 5.84
N LEU A 119 6.46 10.90 5.51
CA LEU A 119 5.05 10.72 5.13
C LEU A 119 4.11 11.13 6.28
N VAL A 120 4.47 10.82 7.52
CA VAL A 120 3.70 11.22 8.71
C VAL A 120 3.75 12.74 8.91
N ASN A 121 4.93 13.33 8.86
CA ASN A 121 5.12 14.74 9.20
C ASN A 121 4.64 15.70 8.10
N GLU A 122 4.75 15.32 6.84
CA GLU A 122 4.54 16.19 5.69
C GLU A 122 3.25 15.91 4.91
N ASN A 123 2.76 14.66 4.95
CA ASN A 123 1.67 14.23 4.08
C ASN A 123 0.41 13.75 4.82
N GLY A 124 0.39 13.80 6.16
CA GLY A 124 -0.79 13.45 6.95
C GLY A 124 -1.08 11.93 7.03
N PHE A 125 -0.10 11.09 6.74
CA PHE A 125 -0.19 9.66 6.97
C PHE A 125 -0.02 9.32 8.45
N SER A 126 -0.39 8.12 8.83
CA SER A 126 -0.07 7.55 10.15
C SER A 126 0.93 6.41 9.96
N ALA A 127 1.96 6.34 10.79
CA ALA A 127 2.81 5.15 10.85
C ALA A 127 1.96 3.94 11.24
N TYR A 128 2.15 2.83 10.56
CA TYR A 128 1.43 1.60 10.80
C TYR A 128 2.37 0.40 10.78
N THR A 129 2.12 -0.55 11.67
CA THR A 129 2.84 -1.82 11.69
C THR A 129 1.84 -2.94 11.44
N ILE A 130 2.11 -3.77 10.44
CA ILE A 130 1.40 -5.03 10.23
C ILE A 130 2.10 -6.06 11.10
N PRO A 131 1.47 -6.54 12.19
CA PRO A 131 2.14 -7.43 13.14
C PRO A 131 2.56 -8.74 12.50
N ALA A 132 3.67 -9.30 12.95
CA ALA A 132 4.10 -10.65 12.60
C ALA A 132 2.95 -11.66 12.81
N GLY A 133 2.81 -12.61 11.89
CA GLY A 133 1.75 -13.61 11.92
C GLY A 133 0.37 -13.11 11.46
N THR A 134 0.25 -11.88 10.94
CA THR A 134 -0.98 -11.41 10.31
C THR A 134 -1.31 -12.21 9.05
N TYR A 135 -0.28 -12.59 8.29
CA TYR A 135 -0.40 -13.44 7.11
C TYR A 135 0.43 -14.72 7.28
N GLU A 136 0.02 -15.78 6.59
CA GLU A 136 0.75 -17.05 6.60
C GLU A 136 2.17 -16.84 6.07
N GLY A 137 3.16 -17.35 6.80
CA GLY A 137 4.58 -17.22 6.46
C GLY A 137 5.22 -15.88 6.85
N GLN A 138 4.45 -14.90 7.28
CA GLN A 138 4.99 -13.62 7.77
C GLN A 138 5.53 -13.79 9.20
N THR A 139 6.85 -13.77 9.35
CA THR A 139 7.54 -13.99 10.64
C THR A 139 7.93 -12.70 11.36
N GLU A 140 7.91 -11.57 10.65
CA GLU A 140 8.36 -10.28 11.16
C GLU A 140 7.28 -9.20 11.03
N ASP A 141 7.40 -8.16 11.84
CA ASP A 141 6.59 -6.96 11.75
C ASP A 141 6.94 -6.18 10.46
N ILE A 142 5.91 -5.75 9.73
CA ILE A 142 6.08 -4.95 8.51
C ILE A 142 5.73 -3.51 8.80
N LYS A 143 6.70 -2.63 8.64
CA LYS A 143 6.54 -1.18 8.83
C LYS A 143 6.02 -0.53 7.56
N THR A 144 4.95 0.23 7.68
CA THR A 144 4.28 0.89 6.56
C THR A 144 3.53 2.14 7.02
N VAL A 145 2.67 2.67 6.17
CA VAL A 145 1.80 3.79 6.48
C VAL A 145 0.33 3.45 6.25
N ALA A 146 -0.53 4.11 7.00
CA ALA A 146 -1.97 4.02 6.86
C ALA A 146 -2.58 5.41 6.68
N LEU A 147 -3.76 5.43 6.08
CA LEU A 147 -4.61 6.61 5.97
C LEU A 147 -5.83 6.46 6.89
N PRO A 148 -6.18 7.51 7.61
CA PRO A 148 -7.42 7.52 8.36
C PRO A 148 -8.62 7.49 7.40
N ILE A 149 -9.66 6.76 7.77
CA ILE A 149 -10.95 6.87 7.09
C ILE A 149 -11.62 8.14 7.61
N VAL A 150 -12.01 9.02 6.70
CA VAL A 150 -12.70 10.27 7.02
C VAL A 150 -14.10 10.23 6.42
N ILE A 151 -15.09 10.52 7.25
CA ILE A 151 -16.48 10.67 6.80
C ILE A 151 -16.77 12.16 6.73
N PHE A 152 -17.20 12.61 5.57
CA PHE A 152 -17.60 13.98 5.34
C PHE A 152 -19.12 14.08 5.29
N THR A 153 -19.66 15.19 5.76
CA THR A 153 -21.05 15.53 5.60
C THR A 153 -21.17 16.99 5.14
N THR A 154 -22.33 17.38 4.65
CA THR A 154 -22.64 18.75 4.28
C THR A 154 -23.07 19.57 5.50
N GLU A 155 -22.93 20.89 5.41
CA GLU A 155 -23.25 21.80 6.51
C GLU A 155 -24.74 21.80 6.90
N ASP A 156 -25.60 21.41 5.96
CA ASP A 156 -27.05 21.30 6.11
C ASP A 156 -27.54 19.89 6.50
N ALA A 157 -26.62 18.98 6.83
CA ALA A 157 -27.00 17.63 7.25
C ALA A 157 -27.71 17.63 8.60
N ASP A 158 -28.70 16.76 8.75
CA ASP A 158 -29.50 16.63 9.95
C ASP A 158 -28.66 16.21 11.15
N GLU A 159 -28.70 16.98 12.25
CA GLU A 159 -27.88 16.77 13.44
C GLU A 159 -28.18 15.44 14.14
N GLU A 160 -29.45 15.02 14.16
CA GLU A 160 -29.86 13.76 14.78
C GLU A 160 -29.32 12.57 13.99
N MET A 161 -29.33 12.66 12.66
CA MET A 161 -28.75 11.67 11.77
C MET A 161 -27.23 11.55 12.01
N ILE A 162 -26.52 12.68 12.09
CA ILE A 162 -25.07 12.71 12.35
C ILE A 162 -24.74 12.11 13.72
N TYR A 163 -25.51 12.50 14.74
CA TYR A 163 -25.35 11.96 16.09
C TYR A 163 -25.52 10.44 16.10
N ASN A 164 -26.59 9.92 15.50
CA ASN A 164 -26.88 8.49 15.47
C ASN A 164 -25.82 7.72 14.66
N LEU A 165 -25.34 8.27 13.53
CA LEU A 165 -24.27 7.69 12.74
C LEU A 165 -22.97 7.62 13.55
N THR A 166 -22.57 8.74 14.16
CA THR A 166 -21.36 8.81 14.99
C THR A 166 -21.42 7.83 16.15
N LYS A 167 -22.56 7.79 16.85
CA LYS A 167 -22.78 6.85 17.94
C LYS A 167 -22.62 5.38 17.48
N SER A 168 -23.20 5.01 16.33
CA SER A 168 -23.12 3.65 15.78
C SER A 168 -21.69 3.24 15.37
N ILE A 169 -20.80 4.21 15.10
CA ILE A 169 -19.40 3.94 14.75
C ILE A 169 -18.56 3.65 16.00
N TYR A 170 -18.91 4.26 17.15
CA TYR A 170 -18.12 4.17 18.38
C TYR A 170 -18.66 3.14 19.39
N GLU A 171 -19.88 2.66 19.23
CA GLU A 171 -20.45 1.55 19.97
C GLU A 171 -20.22 0.20 19.27
#